data_a8a102f39f237e3bdbacfc14551717b7
#
_entry.id   a8a102f39f237e3bdbacfc14551717b7
#
_cell.length_a   1.000
_cell.length_b   1.000
_cell.length_c   1.000
_cell.angle_alpha   90.00
_cell.angle_beta   90.00
_cell.angle_gamma   90.00
#
_symmetry.space_group_name_H-M   'P 1'
#
loop_
_entity.id
_entity.type
_entity.pdbx_description
1 polymer ?
#
loop_
_entity_poly.entity_id
_entity_poly.type
_entity_poly.pdbx_seq_one_letter_code
_entity_poly.pdbx_strand_id
1 'polypeptide(L)'
;MEGGISMFYPKKLIVPVFVCAVLAGVGLHFLYARFPCTLSALLSPVCESLWEHIKILYWPYLAASAFLAWGRPTGMRPWLLSLVILCPLMLVLGLLLHAALALHALWLDIALYLGLMAFGFWFPVRFSGPFRGWRWRIPAILAFLLGALILLFTFFPPAGVLFADLS
;
A
#
# COMPACT_ATOMS: atom_id res chain seq x y z
N MET A 1 20.22 18.00 -27.69
CA MET A 1 19.29 16.87 -27.84
C MET A 1 18.70 16.55 -26.47
N GLU A 2 17.65 17.29 -26.10
CA GLU A 2 16.92 17.03 -24.89
C GLU A 2 15.97 15.88 -25.14
N GLY A 3 16.40 14.66 -24.84
CA GLY A 3 15.53 13.51 -24.74
C GLY A 3 14.63 13.66 -23.53
N GLY A 4 13.55 14.41 -23.68
CA GLY A 4 12.51 14.51 -22.66
C GLY A 4 12.00 13.11 -22.36
N ILE A 5 12.29 12.61 -21.16
CA ILE A 5 11.76 11.33 -20.66
C ILE A 5 10.24 11.52 -20.63
N SER A 6 9.55 10.99 -21.64
CA SER A 6 8.11 11.03 -21.70
C SER A 6 7.58 10.29 -20.48
N MET A 7 6.88 10.99 -19.60
CA MET A 7 6.27 10.37 -18.42
C MET A 7 5.33 9.25 -18.91
N PHE A 8 5.56 8.05 -18.41
CA PHE A 8 4.79 6.85 -18.78
C PHE A 8 3.33 6.91 -18.30
N TYR A 9 2.97 7.90 -17.47
CA TYR A 9 1.65 7.99 -16.83
C TYR A 9 0.93 9.27 -17.26
N PRO A 10 -0.41 9.21 -17.45
CA PRO A 10 -1.19 10.41 -17.76
C PRO A 10 -1.23 11.33 -16.54
N LYS A 11 -0.42 12.40 -16.53
CA LYS A 11 -0.30 13.37 -15.44
C LYS A 11 -1.66 13.82 -14.87
N LYS A 12 -2.64 14.02 -15.75
CA LYS A 12 -3.99 14.49 -15.38
C LYS A 12 -4.78 13.48 -14.53
N LEU A 13 -4.42 12.18 -14.59
CA LEU A 13 -5.12 11.13 -13.85
C LEU A 13 -4.46 10.80 -12.50
N ILE A 14 -3.21 11.23 -12.26
CA ILE A 14 -2.49 10.86 -11.03
C ILE A 14 -3.22 11.39 -9.79
N VAL A 15 -3.61 12.66 -9.78
CA VAL A 15 -4.30 13.27 -8.63
C VAL A 15 -5.69 12.65 -8.39
N PRO A 16 -6.58 12.55 -9.39
CA PRO A 16 -7.87 11.88 -9.18
C PRO A 16 -7.73 10.43 -8.71
N VAL A 17 -6.81 9.66 -9.29
CA VAL A 17 -6.58 8.27 -8.90
C VAL A 17 -6.01 8.18 -7.48
N PHE A 18 -5.10 9.09 -7.09
CA PHE A 18 -4.62 9.21 -5.72
C PHE A 18 -5.78 9.44 -4.73
N VAL A 19 -6.64 10.42 -5.00
CA VAL A 19 -7.79 10.71 -4.14
C VAL A 19 -8.72 9.50 -4.04
N CYS A 20 -9.05 8.86 -5.17
CA CYS A 20 -9.87 7.64 -5.17
C CYS A 20 -9.22 6.51 -4.37
N ALA A 21 -7.91 6.30 -4.49
CA ALA A 21 -7.20 5.26 -3.75
C ALA A 21 -7.20 5.53 -2.24
N VAL A 22 -6.98 6.80 -1.83
CA VAL A 22 -7.05 7.21 -0.42
C VAL A 22 -8.46 6.96 0.14
N LEU A 23 -9.50 7.42 -0.56
CA LEU A 23 -10.89 7.23 -0.13
C LEU A 23 -11.28 5.74 -0.09
N ALA A 24 -10.80 4.95 -1.06
CA ALA A 24 -11.01 3.50 -1.05
C ALA A 24 -10.37 2.83 0.18
N GLY A 25 -9.15 3.23 0.58
CA GLY A 25 -8.51 2.73 1.78
C GLY A 25 -9.29 3.09 3.05
N VAL A 26 -9.77 4.32 3.15
CA VAL A 26 -10.66 4.73 4.26
C VAL A 26 -11.94 3.90 4.27
N GLY A 27 -12.55 3.66 3.11
CA GLY A 27 -13.75 2.81 3.00
C GLY A 27 -13.47 1.35 3.40
N LEU A 28 -12.33 0.81 2.98
CA LEU A 28 -11.91 -0.54 3.36
C LEU A 28 -11.67 -0.66 4.86
N HIS A 29 -11.19 0.37 5.55
CA HIS A 29 -10.98 0.33 6.99
C HIS A 29 -12.26 -0.06 7.76
N PHE A 30 -13.43 0.41 7.32
CA PHE A 30 -14.71 0.14 7.98
C PHE A 30 -15.49 -1.04 7.38
N LEU A 31 -15.01 -1.62 6.27
CA LEU A 31 -15.79 -2.60 5.51
C LEU A 31 -16.09 -3.87 6.30
N TYR A 32 -15.10 -4.45 6.98
CA TYR A 32 -15.29 -5.67 7.76
C TYR A 32 -16.22 -5.45 8.97
N ALA A 33 -16.05 -4.34 9.67
CA ALA A 33 -16.91 -3.99 10.80
C ALA A 33 -18.38 -3.86 10.38
N ARG A 34 -18.64 -3.41 9.14
CA ARG A 34 -20.01 -3.22 8.62
C ARG A 34 -20.59 -4.48 8.00
N PHE A 35 -19.78 -5.30 7.36
CA PHE A 35 -20.18 -6.50 6.63
C PHE A 35 -19.19 -7.64 6.92
N PRO A 36 -19.28 -8.28 8.11
CA PRO A 36 -18.36 -9.33 8.51
C PRO A 36 -18.58 -10.60 7.68
N CYS A 37 -17.71 -10.83 6.71
CA CYS A 37 -17.67 -12.04 5.88
C CYS A 37 -16.26 -12.32 5.41
N THR A 38 -16.00 -13.52 4.87
CA THR A 38 -14.67 -13.91 4.39
C THR A 38 -14.11 -12.94 3.35
N LEU A 39 -14.95 -12.46 2.43
CA LEU A 39 -14.51 -11.53 1.38
C LEU A 39 -14.07 -10.19 1.96
N SER A 40 -14.84 -9.63 2.89
CA SER A 40 -14.44 -8.38 3.56
C SER A 40 -13.20 -8.57 4.43
N ALA A 41 -13.03 -9.73 5.10
CA ALA A 41 -11.83 -10.04 5.87
C ALA A 41 -10.55 -10.09 5.00
N LEU A 42 -10.65 -10.49 3.74
CA LEU A 42 -9.51 -10.49 2.82
C LEU A 42 -9.08 -9.07 2.41
N LEU A 43 -10.00 -8.13 2.36
CA LEU A 43 -9.77 -6.78 1.83
C LEU A 43 -9.62 -5.71 2.91
N SER A 44 -10.19 -5.93 4.09
CA SER A 44 -10.33 -4.99 5.18
C SER A 44 -9.64 -5.51 6.45
N PRO A 45 -9.19 -4.65 7.36
CA PRO A 45 -8.73 -5.06 8.67
C PRO A 45 -9.84 -5.80 9.43
N VAL A 46 -9.49 -6.94 10.03
CA VAL A 46 -10.40 -7.72 10.89
C VAL A 46 -10.26 -7.35 12.37
N CYS A 47 -9.15 -6.72 12.74
CA CYS A 47 -8.86 -6.16 14.07
C CYS A 47 -7.93 -4.94 13.92
N GLU A 48 -7.76 -4.17 15.00
CA GLU A 48 -6.97 -2.94 15.02
C GLU A 48 -5.46 -3.21 15.19
N SER A 49 -4.92 -4.25 14.52
CA SER A 49 -3.49 -4.54 14.54
C SER A 49 -2.74 -3.80 13.42
N LEU A 50 -1.46 -3.51 13.65
CA LEU A 50 -0.60 -2.87 12.63
C LEU A 50 -0.52 -3.70 11.34
N TRP A 51 -0.50 -5.03 11.47
CA TRP A 51 -0.46 -5.93 10.32
C TRP A 51 -1.71 -5.83 9.46
N GLU A 52 -2.88 -5.82 10.08
CA GLU A 52 -4.16 -5.75 9.38
C GLU A 52 -4.33 -4.41 8.64
N HIS A 53 -3.80 -3.32 9.19
CA HIS A 53 -3.85 -2.01 8.56
C HIS A 53 -3.06 -1.91 7.24
N ILE A 54 -2.11 -2.83 6.97
CA ILE A 54 -1.45 -2.86 5.65
C ILE A 54 -2.48 -3.02 4.53
N LYS A 55 -3.60 -3.70 4.73
CA LYS A 55 -4.62 -3.94 3.71
C LYS A 55 -5.21 -2.66 3.14
N ILE A 56 -5.45 -1.65 3.98
CA ILE A 56 -6.01 -0.36 3.54
C ILE A 56 -5.05 0.43 2.66
N LEU A 57 -3.76 0.13 2.73
CA LEU A 57 -2.74 0.69 1.84
C LEU A 57 -2.52 -0.22 0.63
N TYR A 58 -2.34 -1.53 0.85
CA TYR A 58 -1.95 -2.49 -0.17
C TYR A 58 -2.96 -2.58 -1.32
N TRP A 59 -4.24 -2.86 -1.02
CA TRP A 59 -5.26 -3.10 -2.04
C TRP A 59 -5.59 -1.86 -2.88
N PRO A 60 -5.88 -0.69 -2.29
CA PRO A 60 -6.15 0.52 -3.08
C PRO A 60 -4.96 0.98 -3.90
N TYR A 61 -3.75 0.88 -3.33
CA TYR A 61 -2.53 1.24 -4.03
C TYR A 61 -2.25 0.30 -5.20
N LEU A 62 -2.42 -1.02 -5.02
CA LEU A 62 -2.25 -2.01 -6.08
C LEU A 62 -3.25 -1.79 -7.22
N ALA A 63 -4.53 -1.55 -6.90
CA ALA A 63 -5.57 -1.27 -7.88
C ALA A 63 -5.27 0.03 -8.66
N ALA A 64 -4.90 1.10 -7.97
CA ALA A 64 -4.50 2.36 -8.58
C ALA A 64 -3.28 2.19 -9.50
N SER A 65 -2.29 1.41 -9.07
CA SER A 65 -1.09 1.10 -9.84
C SER A 65 -1.42 0.35 -11.13
N ALA A 66 -2.28 -0.66 -11.05
CA ALA A 66 -2.75 -1.43 -12.20
C ALA A 66 -3.51 -0.54 -13.18
N PHE A 67 -4.37 0.34 -12.69
CA PHE A 67 -5.12 1.29 -13.51
C PHE A 67 -4.20 2.27 -14.23
N LEU A 68 -3.26 2.92 -13.52
CA LEU A 68 -2.34 3.90 -14.10
C LEU A 68 -1.33 3.26 -15.08
N ALA A 69 -0.95 2.01 -14.85
CA ALA A 69 -0.03 1.27 -15.71
C ALA A 69 -0.73 0.48 -16.83
N TRP A 70 -2.05 0.60 -16.97
CA TRP A 70 -2.84 -0.16 -17.94
C TRP A 70 -2.27 -0.03 -19.36
N GLY A 71 -2.13 -1.17 -20.04
CA GLY A 71 -1.52 -1.24 -21.38
C GLY A 71 0.00 -1.04 -21.42
N ARG A 72 0.67 -0.92 -20.27
CA ARG A 72 2.12 -0.66 -20.16
C ARG A 72 2.78 -1.62 -19.18
N PRO A 73 3.12 -2.86 -19.57
CA PRO A 73 3.59 -3.89 -18.63
C PRO A 73 4.82 -3.49 -17.81
N THR A 74 5.73 -2.69 -18.39
CA THR A 74 6.92 -2.18 -17.69
C THR A 74 6.60 -0.97 -16.79
N GLY A 75 5.50 -0.30 -17.03
CA GLY A 75 5.04 0.87 -16.27
C GLY A 75 4.61 0.53 -14.86
N MET A 76 4.17 -0.70 -14.59
CA MET A 76 3.75 -1.15 -13.26
C MET A 76 4.94 -1.41 -12.31
N ARG A 77 6.14 -1.65 -12.83
CA ARG A 77 7.32 -2.04 -12.03
C ARG A 77 7.73 -1.04 -10.95
N PRO A 78 7.82 0.29 -11.22
CA PRO A 78 8.13 1.26 -10.17
C PRO A 78 7.02 1.37 -9.11
N TRP A 79 5.76 1.15 -9.48
CA TRP A 79 4.64 1.11 -8.53
C TRP A 79 4.74 -0.10 -7.60
N LEU A 80 5.04 -1.28 -8.14
CA LEU A 80 5.24 -2.48 -7.33
C LEU A 80 6.46 -2.35 -6.42
N LEU A 81 7.55 -1.71 -6.88
CA LEU A 81 8.69 -1.39 -6.02
C LEU A 81 8.27 -0.46 -4.89
N SER A 82 7.51 0.59 -5.19
CA SER A 82 6.99 1.50 -4.18
C SER A 82 6.11 0.76 -3.17
N LEU A 83 5.20 -0.09 -3.61
CA LEU A 83 4.32 -0.89 -2.74
C LEU A 83 5.12 -1.77 -1.76
N VAL A 84 6.16 -2.44 -2.26
CA VAL A 84 7.06 -3.28 -1.44
C VAL A 84 7.85 -2.46 -0.41
N ILE A 85 8.08 -1.18 -0.67
CA ILE A 85 8.71 -0.26 0.30
C ILE A 85 7.67 0.27 1.30
N LEU A 86 6.49 0.66 0.83
CA LEU A 86 5.46 1.31 1.64
C LEU A 86 4.93 0.42 2.76
N CYS A 87 4.64 -0.86 2.47
CA CYS A 87 4.05 -1.75 3.46
C CYS A 87 4.98 -1.99 4.67
N PRO A 88 6.26 -2.37 4.50
CA PRO A 88 7.19 -2.44 5.63
C PRO A 88 7.40 -1.09 6.31
N LEU A 89 7.44 0.00 5.55
CA LEU A 89 7.60 1.34 6.12
C LEU A 89 6.41 1.71 7.02
N MET A 90 5.19 1.35 6.63
CA MET A 90 4.00 1.51 7.46
C MET A 90 4.12 0.72 8.78
N LEU A 91 4.59 -0.53 8.72
CA LEU A 91 4.81 -1.33 9.93
C LEU A 91 5.87 -0.72 10.86
N VAL A 92 7.02 -0.32 10.29
CA VAL A 92 8.12 0.25 11.08
C VAL A 92 7.69 1.57 11.72
N LEU A 93 7.05 2.46 10.97
CA LEU A 93 6.58 3.74 11.50
C LEU A 93 5.43 3.56 12.50
N GLY A 94 4.50 2.63 12.23
CA GLY A 94 3.45 2.28 13.17
C GLY A 94 3.99 1.73 14.48
N LEU A 95 4.95 0.79 14.43
CA LEU A 95 5.66 0.30 15.63
C LEU A 95 6.37 1.43 16.38
N LEU A 96 7.04 2.32 15.66
CA LEU A 96 7.71 3.46 16.28
C LEU A 96 6.72 4.35 17.02
N LEU A 97 5.60 4.68 16.39
CA LEU A 97 4.58 5.55 16.98
C LEU A 97 3.90 4.88 18.19
N HIS A 98 3.37 3.67 18.01
CA HIS A 98 2.53 3.03 19.03
C HIS A 98 3.34 2.30 20.11
N ALA A 99 4.39 1.54 19.73
CA ALA A 99 5.15 0.74 20.68
C ALA A 99 6.33 1.49 21.32
N ALA A 100 7.08 2.29 20.56
CA ALA A 100 8.26 2.97 21.08
C ALA A 100 7.93 4.34 21.69
N LEU A 101 7.04 5.12 21.08
CA LEU A 101 6.69 6.47 21.53
C LEU A 101 5.37 6.51 22.32
N ALA A 102 4.63 5.40 22.37
CA ALA A 102 3.32 5.29 23.03
C ALA A 102 2.32 6.39 22.61
N LEU A 103 2.38 6.80 21.33
CA LEU A 103 1.49 7.82 20.76
C LEU A 103 0.27 7.13 20.12
N HIS A 104 -0.90 7.30 20.74
CA HIS A 104 -2.17 6.69 20.29
C HIS A 104 -3.17 7.73 19.79
N ALA A 105 -2.70 8.74 19.06
CA ALA A 105 -3.57 9.80 18.56
C ALA A 105 -4.03 9.49 17.13
N LEU A 106 -5.34 9.38 16.91
CA LEU A 106 -5.95 9.07 15.62
C LEU A 106 -5.43 9.94 14.46
N TRP A 107 -5.19 11.22 14.71
CA TRP A 107 -4.66 12.12 13.67
C TRP A 107 -3.26 11.74 13.19
N LEU A 108 -2.42 11.10 14.04
CA LEU A 108 -1.10 10.59 13.65
C LEU A 108 -1.23 9.44 12.67
N ASP A 109 -2.17 8.52 12.90
CA ASP A 109 -2.41 7.38 12.02
C ASP A 109 -2.93 7.83 10.66
N ILE A 110 -3.85 8.81 10.68
CA ILE A 110 -4.35 9.42 9.44
C ILE A 110 -3.20 10.14 8.70
N ALA A 111 -2.38 10.91 9.41
CA ALA A 111 -1.24 11.61 8.81
C ALA A 111 -0.20 10.62 8.24
N LEU A 112 0.09 9.54 8.97
CA LEU A 112 0.97 8.47 8.52
C LEU A 112 0.43 7.83 7.23
N TYR A 113 -0.84 7.43 7.22
CA TYR A 113 -1.48 6.83 6.06
C TYR A 113 -1.44 7.76 4.84
N LEU A 114 -1.85 9.03 5.01
CA LEU A 114 -1.84 10.02 3.93
C LEU A 114 -0.42 10.30 3.41
N GLY A 115 0.55 10.43 4.32
CA GLY A 115 1.95 10.64 3.99
C GLY A 115 2.54 9.48 3.19
N LEU A 116 2.26 8.24 3.60
CA LEU A 116 2.70 7.04 2.89
C LEU A 116 2.04 6.94 1.51
N MET A 117 0.73 7.18 1.39
CA MET A 117 0.05 7.19 0.11
C MET A 117 0.60 8.28 -0.82
N ALA A 118 0.83 9.49 -0.30
CA ALA A 118 1.43 10.58 -1.08
C ALA A 118 2.84 10.25 -1.57
N PHE A 119 3.69 9.71 -0.69
CA PHE A 119 5.03 9.23 -1.06
C PHE A 119 4.94 8.11 -2.10
N GLY A 120 4.02 7.16 -1.93
CA GLY A 120 3.80 6.05 -2.85
C GLY A 120 3.45 6.48 -4.25
N PHE A 121 2.66 7.53 -4.41
CA PHE A 121 2.33 8.08 -5.72
C PHE A 121 3.42 8.98 -6.28
N TRP A 122 4.12 9.73 -5.43
CA TRP A 122 5.23 10.60 -5.85
C TRP A 122 6.42 9.79 -6.38
N PHE A 123 6.80 8.71 -5.69
CA PHE A 123 7.99 7.92 -5.99
C PHE A 123 8.00 7.35 -7.42
N PRO A 124 6.97 6.61 -7.91
CA PRO A 124 6.96 6.07 -9.27
C PRO A 124 6.91 7.15 -10.35
N VAL A 125 6.30 8.29 -10.06
CA VAL A 125 6.23 9.42 -10.99
C VAL A 125 7.59 10.07 -11.15
N ARG A 126 8.36 10.18 -10.07
CA ARG A 126 9.71 10.77 -10.07
C ARG A 126 10.76 9.79 -10.57
N PHE A 127 10.61 8.51 -10.25
CA PHE A 127 11.56 7.47 -10.58
C PHE A 127 11.20 6.79 -11.91
N SER A 128 11.63 7.42 -13.02
CA SER A 128 11.32 7.02 -14.40
C SER A 128 12.47 6.29 -15.08
N GLY A 129 13.13 5.36 -14.40
CA GLY A 129 14.27 4.60 -14.94
C GLY A 129 13.88 3.60 -16.06
N PRO A 130 14.85 3.05 -16.80
CA PRO A 130 14.61 1.99 -17.77
C PRO A 130 14.36 0.67 -17.05
N PHE A 131 13.14 0.42 -16.64
CA PHE A 131 12.73 -0.77 -15.89
C PHE A 131 12.75 -2.05 -16.76
N ARG A 132 13.84 -2.29 -17.49
CA ARG A 132 14.05 -3.46 -18.37
C ARG A 132 14.92 -4.50 -17.67
N GLY A 133 14.75 -5.75 -18.07
CA GLY A 133 15.51 -6.88 -17.54
C GLY A 133 14.82 -7.64 -16.40
N TRP A 134 15.40 -8.79 -16.07
CA TRP A 134 14.80 -9.75 -15.16
C TRP A 134 14.79 -9.24 -13.70
N ARG A 135 15.76 -8.43 -13.29
CA ARG A 135 15.86 -7.86 -11.94
C ARG A 135 14.62 -7.06 -11.55
N TRP A 136 13.95 -6.45 -12.52
CA TRP A 136 12.71 -5.70 -12.30
C TRP A 136 11.45 -6.57 -12.18
N ARG A 137 11.58 -7.90 -12.22
CA ARG A 137 10.54 -8.84 -11.83
C ARG A 137 10.52 -9.04 -10.31
N ILE A 138 11.65 -8.79 -9.62
CA ILE A 138 11.77 -8.96 -8.16
C ILE A 138 10.69 -8.16 -7.40
N PRO A 139 10.45 -6.85 -7.65
CA PRO A 139 9.36 -6.13 -7.00
C PRO A 139 7.98 -6.76 -7.21
N ALA A 140 7.71 -7.32 -8.39
CA ALA A 140 6.44 -7.99 -8.64
C ALA A 140 6.29 -9.29 -7.83
N ILE A 141 7.36 -10.08 -7.76
CA ILE A 141 7.39 -11.31 -6.95
C ILE A 141 7.22 -10.96 -5.46
N LEU A 142 7.95 -9.96 -4.97
CA LEU A 142 7.86 -9.51 -3.58
C LEU A 142 6.47 -8.94 -3.24
N ALA A 143 5.86 -8.16 -4.14
CA ALA A 143 4.51 -7.66 -3.96
C ALA A 143 3.49 -8.81 -3.88
N PHE A 144 3.61 -9.81 -4.77
CA PHE A 144 2.76 -10.99 -4.73
C PHE A 144 2.94 -11.80 -3.44
N LEU A 145 4.19 -12.04 -3.01
CA LEU A 145 4.47 -12.74 -1.75
C LEU A 145 3.93 -11.97 -0.54
N LEU A 146 4.07 -10.65 -0.54
CA LEU A 146 3.51 -9.80 0.51
C LEU A 146 1.98 -9.92 0.55
N GLY A 147 1.31 -9.88 -0.61
CA GLY A 147 -0.13 -10.10 -0.69
C GLY A 147 -0.54 -11.47 -0.15
N ALA A 148 0.20 -12.53 -0.50
CA ALA A 148 -0.03 -13.87 0.02
C ALA A 148 0.15 -13.94 1.54
N LEU A 149 1.17 -13.27 2.10
CA LEU A 149 1.38 -13.18 3.55
C LEU A 149 0.27 -12.39 4.25
N ILE A 150 -0.21 -11.30 3.66
CA ILE A 150 -1.34 -10.52 4.19
C ILE A 150 -2.56 -11.43 4.32
N LEU A 151 -2.89 -12.20 3.28
CA LEU A 151 -4.02 -13.11 3.28
C LEU A 151 -3.83 -14.27 4.27
N LEU A 152 -2.63 -14.87 4.31
CA LEU A 152 -2.32 -15.96 5.22
C LEU A 152 -2.47 -15.53 6.68
N PHE A 153 -1.89 -14.40 7.05
CA PHE A 153 -1.87 -13.94 8.44
C PHE A 153 -3.19 -13.28 8.87
N THR A 154 -4.12 -13.04 7.96
CA THR A 154 -5.51 -12.73 8.33
C THR A 154 -6.19 -13.90 9.04
N PHE A 155 -5.90 -15.14 8.61
CA PHE A 155 -6.52 -16.35 9.17
C PHE A 155 -5.62 -17.07 10.18
N PHE A 156 -4.31 -16.90 10.07
CA PHE A 156 -3.30 -17.58 10.88
C PHE A 156 -2.27 -16.55 11.40
N PRO A 157 -2.69 -15.56 12.22
CA PRO A 157 -1.78 -14.54 12.71
C PRO A 157 -0.74 -15.16 13.65
N PRO A 158 0.57 -14.90 13.44
CA PRO A 158 1.60 -15.30 14.40
C PRO A 158 1.49 -14.50 15.70
N ALA A 159 2.01 -15.04 16.79
CA ALA A 159 2.15 -14.26 18.02
C ALA A 159 3.21 -13.17 17.85
N GLY A 160 2.87 -11.92 18.21
CA GLY A 160 3.81 -10.79 18.13
C GLY A 160 3.13 -9.43 18.17
N VAL A 161 3.91 -8.39 18.46
CA VAL A 161 3.43 -7.01 18.62
C VAL A 161 2.73 -6.46 17.36
N LEU A 162 3.16 -6.89 16.17
CA LEU A 162 2.53 -6.47 14.90
C LEU A 162 1.11 -6.97 14.73
N PHE A 163 0.75 -8.07 15.40
CA PHE A 163 -0.53 -8.75 15.30
C PHE A 163 -1.40 -8.53 16.54
N ALA A 164 -0.86 -7.84 17.56
CA ALA A 164 -1.62 -7.47 18.74
C ALA A 164 -2.67 -6.43 18.38
N ASP A 165 -3.88 -6.59 18.92
CA ASP A 165 -4.94 -5.60 18.82
C ASP A 165 -4.55 -4.35 19.63
N LEU A 166 -4.67 -3.17 19.02
CA LEU A 166 -4.33 -1.88 19.63
C LEU A 166 -5.56 -1.14 20.17
N SER A 167 -6.77 -1.73 20.02
CA SER A 167 -8.03 -1.15 20.52
C SER A 167 -8.17 -1.22 22.04
#